data_a1c74830452212e44db4dc38566266e7
#
_entry.id   a1c74830452212e44db4dc38566266e7
#
_cell.length_a   1.000
_cell.length_b   1.000
_cell.length_c   1.000
_cell.angle_alpha   90.00
_cell.angle_beta   90.00
_cell.angle_gamma   90.00
#
_symmetry.space_group_name_H-M   'P 1'
#
loop_
_entity.id
_entity.type
_entity.pdbx_description
1 polymer ?
#
loop_
_entity_poly.entity_id
_entity_poly.type
_entity_poly.pdbx_seq_one_letter_code
_entity_poly.pdbx_strand_id
1 'polypeptide(L)'
;EPTLGLDINAQANLRKFLQLYNKETGSTILLTSHYMKDITYLCRRVICIHEGIVTYDGKLEKLLTKLSPRKELSIICKSKKDIESLKNLGLDIKNIESNEITLLIKKEDIKKTLKNILNKYELEDLQISEPPVDEIIGKLLTNNN
;
A
#
# COMPACT_ATOMS: atom_id res chain seq x y z
N GLU A 1 -9.71 -2.70 -18.76
CA GLU A 1 -9.96 -3.44 -17.53
C GLU A 1 -9.92 -4.94 -17.78
N PRO A 2 -8.74 -5.52 -17.95
CA PRO A 2 -8.59 -6.89 -18.46
C PRO A 2 -9.11 -7.96 -17.51
N THR A 3 -9.14 -7.68 -16.19
CA THR A 3 -9.54 -8.67 -15.18
C THR A 3 -10.97 -8.50 -14.67
N LEU A 4 -11.73 -7.55 -15.24
CA LEU A 4 -13.10 -7.29 -14.83
C LEU A 4 -13.99 -8.53 -15.06
N GLY A 5 -14.75 -8.91 -14.03
CA GLY A 5 -15.68 -10.05 -14.10
C GLY A 5 -15.04 -11.44 -14.04
N LEU A 6 -13.71 -11.53 -13.92
CA LEU A 6 -13.01 -12.80 -13.78
C LEU A 6 -12.87 -13.20 -12.30
N ASP A 7 -12.90 -14.51 -12.04
CA ASP A 7 -12.53 -15.06 -10.74
C ASP A 7 -11.03 -14.87 -10.41
N ILE A 8 -10.66 -15.07 -9.15
CA ILE A 8 -9.30 -14.80 -8.65
C ILE A 8 -8.22 -15.57 -9.43
N ASN A 9 -8.49 -16.82 -9.80
CA ASN A 9 -7.53 -17.66 -10.52
C ASN A 9 -7.39 -17.19 -11.98
N ALA A 10 -8.51 -16.90 -12.64
CA ALA A 10 -8.51 -16.37 -13.99
C ALA A 10 -7.81 -15.01 -14.08
N GLN A 11 -8.04 -14.11 -13.10
CA GLN A 11 -7.32 -12.85 -12.99
C GLN A 11 -5.80 -13.06 -12.87
N ALA A 12 -5.37 -13.98 -11.99
CA ALA A 12 -3.94 -14.27 -11.80
C ALA A 12 -3.29 -14.82 -13.08
N ASN A 13 -3.98 -15.74 -13.76
CA ASN A 13 -3.51 -16.32 -15.02
C ASN A 13 -3.42 -15.28 -16.14
N LEU A 14 -4.41 -14.40 -16.26
CA LEU A 14 -4.40 -13.33 -17.28
C LEU A 14 -3.26 -12.33 -17.03
N ARG A 15 -3.04 -11.91 -15.77
CA ARG A 15 -1.90 -11.03 -15.43
C ARG A 15 -0.57 -11.68 -15.82
N LYS A 16 -0.39 -12.96 -15.50
CA LYS A 16 0.83 -13.70 -15.86
C LYS A 16 1.00 -13.80 -17.38
N PHE A 17 -0.08 -14.08 -18.09
CA PHE A 17 -0.07 -14.12 -19.56
C PHE A 17 0.36 -12.77 -20.17
N LEU A 18 -0.27 -11.66 -19.73
CA LEU A 18 0.05 -10.33 -20.22
C LEU A 18 1.51 -9.95 -19.95
N GLN A 19 2.04 -10.31 -18.79
CA GLN A 19 3.44 -10.06 -18.43
C GLN A 19 4.41 -10.84 -19.33
N LEU A 20 4.14 -12.13 -19.58
CA LEU A 20 4.94 -12.97 -20.46
C LEU A 20 4.87 -12.47 -21.91
N TYR A 21 3.66 -12.20 -22.41
CA TYR A 21 3.45 -11.67 -23.75
C TYR A 21 4.23 -10.36 -24.00
N ASN A 22 4.12 -9.42 -23.07
CA ASN A 22 4.87 -8.15 -23.16
C ASN A 22 6.40 -8.40 -23.18
N LYS A 23 6.88 -9.33 -22.33
CA LYS A 23 8.31 -9.67 -22.27
C LYS A 23 8.82 -10.34 -23.55
N GLU A 24 8.03 -11.25 -24.15
CA GLU A 24 8.43 -12.02 -25.33
C GLU A 24 8.34 -11.19 -26.61
N THR A 25 7.30 -10.38 -26.73
CA THR A 25 7.05 -9.62 -27.95
C THR A 25 7.66 -8.22 -27.95
N GLY A 26 8.02 -7.67 -26.78
CA GLY A 26 8.43 -6.28 -26.63
C GLY A 26 7.32 -5.27 -26.94
N SER A 27 6.07 -5.73 -27.05
CA SER A 27 4.92 -4.90 -27.42
C SER A 27 4.61 -3.87 -26.35
N THR A 28 4.20 -2.68 -26.75
CA THR A 28 3.65 -1.68 -25.83
C THR A 28 2.19 -2.03 -25.54
N ILE A 29 1.85 -2.22 -24.26
CA ILE A 29 0.49 -2.49 -23.82
C ILE A 29 -0.01 -1.27 -23.05
N LEU A 30 -1.11 -0.66 -23.54
CA LEU A 30 -1.84 0.36 -22.82
C LEU A 30 -2.94 -0.31 -22.00
N LEU A 31 -2.85 -0.19 -20.68
CA LEU A 31 -3.79 -0.80 -19.72
C LEU A 31 -4.60 0.28 -19.03
N THR A 32 -5.92 0.15 -19.03
CA THR A 32 -6.81 0.90 -18.14
C THR A 32 -7.36 -0.05 -17.08
N SER A 33 -7.28 0.31 -15.82
CA SER A 33 -7.85 -0.46 -14.73
C SER A 33 -8.08 0.41 -13.49
N HIS A 34 -9.12 0.11 -12.75
CA HIS A 34 -9.33 0.60 -11.40
C HIS A 34 -8.94 -0.46 -10.35
N TYR A 35 -8.57 -1.66 -10.77
CA TYR A 35 -8.03 -2.69 -9.87
C TYR A 35 -6.53 -2.46 -9.64
N MET A 36 -6.19 -2.01 -8.44
CA MET A 36 -4.79 -1.68 -8.13
C MET A 36 -3.85 -2.87 -8.24
N LYS A 37 -4.33 -4.10 -8.06
CA LYS A 37 -3.53 -5.32 -8.28
C LYS A 37 -3.06 -5.46 -9.73
N ASP A 38 -3.89 -5.08 -10.72
CA ASP A 38 -3.49 -5.11 -12.12
C ASP A 38 -2.40 -4.08 -12.39
N ILE A 39 -2.60 -2.86 -11.90
CA ILE A 39 -1.67 -1.75 -12.07
C ILE A 39 -0.31 -2.09 -11.43
N THR A 40 -0.31 -2.56 -10.19
CA THR A 40 0.93 -2.87 -9.47
C THR A 40 1.68 -4.05 -10.04
N TYR A 41 0.96 -5.03 -10.59
CA TYR A 41 1.57 -6.23 -11.17
C TYR A 41 2.11 -6.00 -12.58
N LEU A 42 1.40 -5.24 -13.41
CA LEU A 42 1.67 -5.11 -14.84
C LEU A 42 2.38 -3.81 -15.22
N CYS A 43 2.14 -2.70 -14.51
CA CYS A 43 2.54 -1.38 -14.95
C CYS A 43 3.79 -0.88 -14.23
N ARG A 44 4.85 -0.55 -14.98
CA ARG A 44 6.02 0.17 -14.44
C ARG A 44 5.85 1.69 -14.52
N ARG A 45 5.09 2.18 -15.51
CA ARG A 45 4.74 3.59 -15.71
C ARG A 45 3.24 3.72 -15.63
N VAL A 46 2.76 4.80 -15.04
CA VAL A 46 1.34 5.11 -14.92
C VAL A 46 1.09 6.55 -15.34
N ILE A 47 -0.08 6.77 -15.92
CA ILE A 47 -0.64 8.08 -16.24
C ILE A 47 -1.93 8.19 -15.43
N CYS A 48 -1.97 9.13 -14.48
CA CYS A 48 -3.17 9.40 -13.71
C CYS A 48 -3.93 10.55 -14.34
N ILE A 49 -5.22 10.36 -14.61
CA ILE A 49 -6.11 11.34 -15.19
C ILE A 49 -7.21 11.65 -14.16
N HIS A 50 -7.42 12.91 -13.87
CA HIS A 50 -8.49 13.40 -13.01
C HIS A 50 -9.14 14.62 -13.67
N GLU A 51 -10.48 14.62 -13.75
CA GLU A 51 -11.26 15.70 -14.39
C GLU A 51 -10.76 16.08 -15.81
N GLY A 52 -10.34 15.05 -16.61
CA GLY A 52 -9.84 15.24 -17.94
C GLY A 52 -8.39 15.77 -18.04
N ILE A 53 -7.72 15.97 -16.90
CA ILE A 53 -6.36 16.50 -16.83
C ILE A 53 -5.40 15.40 -16.37
N VAL A 54 -4.20 15.34 -17.02
CA VAL A 54 -3.12 14.46 -16.56
C VAL A 54 -2.51 15.06 -15.31
N THR A 55 -2.74 14.41 -14.16
CA THR A 55 -2.22 14.83 -12.84
C THR A 55 -0.87 14.20 -12.51
N TYR A 56 -0.56 13.06 -13.13
CA TYR A 56 0.73 12.39 -13.01
C TYR A 56 1.05 11.59 -14.28
N ASP A 57 2.31 11.62 -14.69
CA ASP A 57 2.88 10.75 -15.71
C ASP A 57 4.30 10.34 -15.27
N GLY A 58 4.53 9.04 -15.04
CA GLY A 58 5.84 8.57 -14.60
C GLY A 58 5.85 7.16 -14.03
N LYS A 59 6.97 6.82 -13.39
CA LYS A 59 7.14 5.51 -12.75
C LYS A 59 6.17 5.34 -11.58
N LEU A 60 5.47 4.20 -11.53
CA LEU A 60 4.58 3.85 -10.42
C LEU A 60 5.30 3.90 -9.06
N GLU A 61 6.50 3.33 -8.98
CA GLU A 61 7.30 3.32 -7.76
C GLU A 61 7.56 4.74 -7.20
N LYS A 62 7.87 5.71 -8.09
CA LYS A 62 8.08 7.10 -7.69
C LYS A 62 6.79 7.74 -7.18
N LEU A 63 5.66 7.43 -7.82
CA LEU A 63 4.35 7.90 -7.38
C LEU A 63 4.04 7.39 -5.97
N LEU A 64 4.15 6.09 -5.75
CA LEU A 64 3.88 5.47 -4.46
C LEU A 64 4.79 6.02 -3.35
N THR A 65 6.09 6.18 -3.63
CA THR A 65 7.04 6.75 -2.67
C THR A 65 6.72 8.21 -2.32
N LYS A 66 6.30 9.01 -3.30
CA LYS A 66 5.93 10.41 -3.08
C LYS A 66 4.65 10.56 -2.26
N LEU A 67 3.65 9.73 -2.54
CA LEU A 67 2.34 9.82 -1.91
C LEU A 67 2.28 9.13 -0.54
N SER A 68 3.14 8.13 -0.31
CA SER A 68 3.21 7.40 0.96
C SER A 68 4.64 7.29 1.49
N PRO A 69 5.14 8.35 2.15
CA PRO A 69 6.42 8.31 2.86
C PRO A 69 6.37 7.45 4.14
N ARG A 70 5.20 6.90 4.47
CA ARG A 70 4.93 6.15 5.69
C ARG A 70 4.68 4.67 5.40
N LYS A 71 4.95 3.82 6.38
CA LYS A 71 4.55 2.41 6.40
C LYS A 71 3.51 2.16 7.48
N GLU A 72 2.75 1.11 7.29
CA GLU A 72 1.85 0.59 8.31
C GLU A 72 2.60 -0.42 9.18
N LEU A 73 2.48 -0.26 10.48
CA LEU A 73 2.96 -1.18 11.48
C LEU A 73 1.77 -1.71 12.26
N SER A 74 1.34 -2.93 11.94
CA SER A 74 0.31 -3.66 12.70
C SER A 74 0.98 -4.42 13.82
N ILE A 75 0.44 -4.25 15.03
CA ILE A 75 0.94 -4.86 16.26
C ILE A 75 -0.21 -5.56 16.95
N ILE A 76 -0.07 -6.85 17.19
CA ILE A 76 -1.00 -7.62 18.01
C ILE A 76 -0.39 -7.72 19.42
N CYS A 77 -1.06 -7.14 20.41
CA CYS A 77 -0.62 -7.14 21.80
C CYS A 77 -1.22 -8.31 22.58
N LYS A 78 -0.46 -8.89 23.49
CA LYS A 78 -0.98 -9.92 24.42
C LYS A 78 -1.99 -9.36 25.41
N SER A 79 -1.90 -8.07 25.75
CA SER A 79 -2.81 -7.44 26.71
C SER A 79 -3.40 -6.12 26.20
N LYS A 80 -4.64 -5.81 26.62
CA LYS A 80 -5.28 -4.52 26.33
C LYS A 80 -4.58 -3.33 26.96
N LYS A 81 -3.86 -3.55 28.08
CA LYS A 81 -3.06 -2.50 28.72
C LYS A 81 -1.91 -2.01 27.86
N ASP A 82 -1.32 -2.92 27.06
CA ASP A 82 -0.25 -2.57 26.13
C ASP A 82 -0.75 -1.67 25.01
N ILE A 83 -1.98 -1.89 24.51
CA ILE A 83 -2.61 -1.02 23.53
C ILE A 83 -2.81 0.39 24.07
N GLU A 84 -3.30 0.53 25.31
CA GLU A 84 -3.47 1.85 25.94
C GLU A 84 -2.12 2.55 26.14
N SER A 85 -1.10 1.79 26.51
CA SER A 85 0.26 2.34 26.60
C SER A 85 0.83 2.76 25.25
N LEU A 86 0.57 2.00 24.17
CA LEU A 86 0.97 2.34 22.81
C LEU A 86 0.26 3.61 22.28
N LYS A 87 -1.02 3.80 22.63
CA LYS A 87 -1.77 5.03 22.30
C LYS A 87 -1.09 6.28 22.86
N ASN A 88 -0.53 6.17 24.08
CA ASN A 88 0.10 7.29 24.77
C ASN A 88 1.52 7.62 24.28
N LEU A 89 2.07 6.86 23.32
CA LEU A 89 3.39 7.14 22.73
C LEU A 89 3.41 8.32 21.75
N GLY A 90 2.26 8.93 21.44
CA GLY A 90 2.16 10.03 20.48
C GLY A 90 2.46 9.61 19.04
N LEU A 91 2.33 8.32 18.73
CA LEU A 91 2.46 7.79 17.37
C LEU A 91 1.16 8.02 16.59
N ASP A 92 1.28 8.12 15.28
CA ASP A 92 0.13 8.31 14.39
C ASP A 92 -0.63 6.97 14.24
N ILE A 93 -1.83 6.90 14.83
CA ILE A 93 -2.66 5.70 14.87
C ILE A 93 -3.62 5.71 13.70
N LYS A 94 -3.57 4.67 12.86
CA LYS A 94 -4.50 4.47 11.76
C LYS A 94 -5.78 3.78 12.21
N ASN A 95 -5.66 2.69 12.96
CA ASN A 95 -6.79 1.86 13.42
C ASN A 95 -6.46 1.13 14.71
N ILE A 96 -7.51 0.77 15.46
CA ILE A 96 -7.44 -0.09 16.62
C ILE A 96 -8.61 -1.05 16.59
N GLU A 97 -8.33 -2.34 16.58
CA GLU A 97 -9.33 -3.40 16.60
C GLU A 97 -8.97 -4.45 17.66
N SER A 98 -9.83 -4.56 18.68
CA SER A 98 -9.63 -5.54 19.77
C SER A 98 -8.23 -5.44 20.43
N ASN A 99 -7.31 -6.35 20.09
CA ASN A 99 -5.93 -6.42 20.58
C ASN A 99 -4.89 -6.04 19.52
N GLU A 100 -5.33 -5.54 18.37
CA GLU A 100 -4.48 -5.05 17.28
C GLU A 100 -4.50 -3.52 17.20
N ILE A 101 -3.32 -2.92 17.04
CA ILE A 101 -3.14 -1.50 16.74
C ILE A 101 -2.31 -1.35 15.47
N THR A 102 -2.83 -0.56 14.52
CA THR A 102 -2.10 -0.19 13.29
C THR A 102 -1.62 1.25 13.38
N LEU A 103 -0.32 1.43 13.25
CA LEU A 103 0.37 2.72 13.30
C LEU A 103 0.88 3.11 11.91
N LEU A 104 0.88 4.43 11.62
CA LEU A 104 1.52 5.01 10.45
C LEU A 104 2.89 5.57 10.83
N ILE A 105 3.97 4.98 10.33
CA ILE A 105 5.34 5.34 10.71
C ILE A 105 6.12 5.78 9.47
N LYS A 106 6.85 6.90 9.60
CA LYS A 106 7.78 7.32 8.55
C LYS A 106 8.88 6.28 8.37
N LYS A 107 9.29 6.04 7.11
CA LYS A 107 10.30 5.03 6.77
C LYS A 107 11.60 5.23 7.55
N GLU A 108 12.00 6.47 7.81
CA GLU A 108 13.20 6.84 8.57
C GLU A 108 13.12 6.49 10.06
N ASP A 109 11.91 6.50 10.64
CA ASP A 109 11.68 6.27 12.08
C ASP A 109 11.43 4.80 12.42
N ILE A 110 11.25 3.92 11.43
CA ILE A 110 10.88 2.50 11.65
C ILE A 110 11.82 1.82 12.63
N LYS A 111 13.14 1.91 12.40
CA LYS A 111 14.14 1.23 13.24
C LYS A 111 14.08 1.70 14.70
N LYS A 112 13.93 3.00 14.93
CA LYS A 112 13.84 3.59 16.27
C LYS A 112 12.55 3.17 16.98
N THR A 113 11.43 3.25 16.26
CA THR A 113 10.10 2.89 16.79
C THR A 113 10.04 1.41 17.13
N LEU A 114 10.50 0.53 16.23
CA LEU A 114 10.55 -0.91 16.48
C LEU A 114 11.38 -1.25 17.70
N LYS A 115 12.59 -0.67 17.84
CA LYS A 115 13.44 -0.91 18.99
C LYS A 115 12.74 -0.54 20.29
N ASN A 116 12.05 0.58 20.32
CA ASN A 116 11.32 1.03 21.51
C ASN A 116 10.15 0.10 21.85
N ILE A 117 9.38 -0.32 20.84
CA ILE A 117 8.22 -1.19 21.02
C ILE A 117 8.65 -2.57 21.48
N LEU A 118 9.59 -3.21 20.79
CA LEU A 118 10.07 -4.56 21.11
C LEU A 118 10.75 -4.67 22.47
N ASN A 119 11.38 -3.60 22.95
CA ASN A 119 12.01 -3.59 24.27
C ASN A 119 11.02 -3.38 25.42
N LYS A 120 9.85 -2.83 25.16
CA LYS A 120 8.91 -2.37 26.21
C LYS A 120 7.66 -3.22 26.31
N TYR A 121 7.24 -3.88 25.21
CA TYR A 121 5.97 -4.57 25.11
C TYR A 121 6.16 -6.03 24.71
N GLU A 122 5.34 -6.92 25.27
CA GLU A 122 5.24 -8.30 24.83
C GLU A 122 4.19 -8.39 23.71
N LEU A 123 4.65 -8.67 22.53
CA LEU A 123 3.81 -8.76 21.34
C LEU A 123 3.46 -10.22 21.04
N GLU A 124 2.27 -10.43 20.48
CA GLU A 124 1.86 -11.70 19.91
C GLU A 124 2.32 -11.79 18.45
N ASP A 125 2.12 -10.68 17.68
CA ASP A 125 2.58 -10.57 16.30
C ASP A 125 2.93 -9.12 15.94
N LEU A 126 3.75 -8.96 14.90
CA LEU A 126 4.14 -7.67 14.37
C LEU A 126 4.34 -7.77 12.86
N GLN A 127 3.63 -6.93 12.11
CA GLN A 127 3.73 -6.85 10.65
C GLN A 127 4.02 -5.44 10.20
N ILE A 128 4.94 -5.31 9.22
CA ILE A 128 5.21 -4.04 8.53
C ILE A 128 4.78 -4.19 7.08
N SER A 129 3.92 -3.30 6.63
CA SER A 129 3.43 -3.28 5.24
C SER A 129 3.49 -1.88 4.63
N GLU A 130 3.41 -1.82 3.32
CA GLU A 130 3.08 -0.56 2.64
C GLU A 130 1.57 -0.32 2.80
N PRO A 131 1.13 0.94 2.94
CA PRO A 131 -0.30 1.25 2.88
C PRO A 131 -0.91 0.73 1.58
N PRO A 132 -2.19 0.33 1.58
CA PRO A 132 -2.88 -0.10 0.38
C PRO A 132 -2.75 0.93 -0.74
N VAL A 133 -2.45 0.46 -1.96
CA VAL A 133 -2.21 1.34 -3.12
C VAL A 133 -3.45 2.16 -3.44
N ASP A 134 -4.63 1.61 -3.20
CA ASP A 134 -5.93 2.28 -3.36
C ASP A 134 -6.03 3.54 -2.48
N GLU A 135 -5.59 3.46 -1.23
CA GLU A 135 -5.55 4.61 -0.32
C GLU A 135 -4.51 5.65 -0.78
N ILE A 136 -3.37 5.17 -1.28
CA ILE A 136 -2.30 6.05 -1.76
C ILE A 136 -2.77 6.85 -2.98
N ILE A 137 -3.37 6.18 -3.96
CA ILE A 137 -3.87 6.82 -5.18
C ILE A 137 -5.11 7.68 -4.90
N GLY A 138 -6.00 7.24 -3.99
CA GLY A 138 -7.15 8.02 -3.55
C GLY A 138 -6.76 9.42 -3.06
N LYS A 139 -5.65 9.54 -2.33
CA LYS A 139 -5.12 10.83 -1.86
C LYS A 139 -4.69 11.75 -3.01
N LEU A 140 -4.25 11.22 -4.12
CA LEU A 140 -3.88 12.02 -5.30
C LEU A 140 -5.10 12.66 -5.96
N LEU A 141 -6.25 11.97 -5.90
CA LEU A 141 -7.49 12.44 -6.48
C LEU A 141 -8.22 13.46 -5.58
N THR A 142 -7.98 13.40 -4.26
CA THR A 142 -8.63 14.28 -3.28
C THR A 142 -7.82 15.54 -2.91
N ASN A 143 -6.48 15.51 -3.04
CA ASN A 143 -5.60 16.62 -2.64
C ASN A 143 -5.43 17.72 -3.71
N ASN A 144 -6.18 17.69 -4.80
CA ASN A 144 -6.19 18.73 -5.84
C ASN A 144 -7.37 19.71 -5.71
N ASN A 145 -8.00 19.78 -4.54
CA ASN A 145 -8.97 20.84 -4.19
C ASN A 145 -8.32 21.88 -3.28
#